data_5283e662b69d903723185a496a63bff0
#
_entry.id   5283e662b69d903723185a496a63bff0
#
_cell.length_a   1.000
_cell.length_b   1.000
_cell.length_c   1.000
_cell.angle_alpha   90.00
_cell.angle_beta   90.00
_cell.angle_gamma   90.00
#
_symmetry.space_group_name_H-M   'P 1'
#
loop_
_entity.id
_entity.type
_entity.pdbx_description
1 polymer ?
#
loop_
_entity_poly.entity_id
_entity_poly.type
_entity_poly.pdbx_seq_one_letter_code
_entity_poly.pdbx_strand_id
1 'polypeptide(L)'
;TTLTVNNLGSLMLFNEFGKDSLIPIADIPNSLYNDFGETVFNITKLDGKIVSMTYIENTDFKAKKKKKIKVDNDTFVYFISKKGFIKMTPYADFIKDNLGKSNGVKNTVAAKVKDDDRIAWVSIIPSKLVETCSIVAYTANGRYVSLPISTVPVMGKNASGISIINPDDDDYVVGMRFIFPEDEYAIVATERGCLKKVETKYLYQSSKRKDSSYIATLENNDKVVCVMGGDDKSTVSVITKSGVK
;
A
#
# COMPACT_ATOMS: atom_id res chain seq x y z
N THR A 1 10.83 -6.80 -2.55
CA THR A 1 9.90 -7.67 -1.78
C THR A 1 9.87 -9.04 -2.42
N THR A 2 10.06 -10.09 -1.64
CA THR A 2 9.97 -11.49 -2.09
C THR A 2 8.67 -12.08 -1.57
N LEU A 3 7.93 -12.79 -2.42
CA LEU A 3 6.73 -13.52 -2.05
C LEU A 3 6.90 -15.01 -2.38
N THR A 4 6.62 -15.87 -1.41
CA THR A 4 6.45 -17.30 -1.66
C THR A 4 4.99 -17.56 -1.97
N VAL A 5 4.70 -18.14 -3.13
CA VAL A 5 3.35 -18.25 -3.66
C VAL A 5 3.07 -19.66 -4.18
N ASN A 6 1.79 -20.03 -4.23
CA ASN A 6 1.31 -21.24 -4.86
C ASN A 6 0.90 -20.91 -6.33
N ASN A 7 1.20 -21.79 -7.27
CA ASN A 7 0.86 -21.60 -8.70
C ASN A 7 -0.66 -21.64 -8.98
N LEU A 8 -1.48 -22.02 -8.01
CA LEU A 8 -2.95 -21.98 -8.12
C LEU A 8 -3.55 -20.60 -7.81
N GLY A 9 -2.74 -19.65 -7.36
CA GLY A 9 -3.19 -18.31 -7.04
C GLY A 9 -2.87 -17.28 -8.11
N SER A 10 -3.05 -16.02 -7.75
CA SER A 10 -2.78 -14.86 -8.61
C SER A 10 -2.02 -13.77 -7.86
N LEU A 11 -1.29 -12.94 -8.59
CA LEU A 11 -0.74 -11.69 -8.08
C LEU A 11 -1.66 -10.55 -8.47
N MET A 12 -2.04 -9.76 -7.48
CA MET A 12 -2.67 -8.46 -7.69
C MET A 12 -1.60 -7.38 -7.58
N LEU A 13 -1.47 -6.58 -8.61
CA LEU A 13 -0.51 -5.49 -8.73
C LEU A 13 -1.25 -4.17 -8.78
N PHE A 14 -0.66 -3.14 -8.15
CA PHE A 14 -1.13 -1.76 -8.23
C PHE A 14 0.01 -0.86 -8.68
N ASN A 15 -0.25 0.02 -9.63
CA ASN A 15 0.74 0.98 -10.10
C ASN A 15 0.51 2.39 -9.52
N GLU A 16 1.48 3.26 -9.72
CA GLU A 16 1.42 4.65 -9.25
C GLU A 16 0.35 5.50 -9.94
N PHE A 17 -0.18 5.08 -11.09
CA PHE A 17 -1.25 5.76 -11.82
C PHE A 17 -2.66 5.34 -11.36
N GLY A 18 -2.76 4.53 -10.29
CA GLY A 18 -4.04 4.07 -9.77
C GLY A 18 -4.73 3.01 -10.62
N LYS A 19 -3.96 2.23 -11.37
CA LYS A 19 -4.44 1.05 -12.09
C LYS A 19 -4.09 -0.22 -11.31
N ASP A 20 -4.89 -1.26 -11.49
CA ASP A 20 -4.63 -2.61 -10.99
C ASP A 20 -4.53 -3.62 -12.12
N SER A 21 -3.84 -4.70 -11.85
CA SER A 21 -3.76 -5.88 -12.72
C SER A 21 -3.73 -7.14 -11.88
N LEU A 22 -4.41 -8.17 -12.36
CA LEU A 22 -4.44 -9.48 -11.73
C LEU A 22 -3.83 -10.51 -12.68
N ILE A 23 -2.75 -11.15 -12.23
CA ILE A 23 -1.97 -12.11 -13.03
C ILE A 23 -2.07 -13.48 -12.38
N PRO A 24 -2.59 -14.52 -13.05
CA PRO A 24 -2.42 -15.88 -12.60
C PRO A 24 -0.93 -16.22 -12.47
N ILE A 25 -0.53 -16.84 -11.35
CA ILE A 25 0.89 -17.22 -11.16
C ILE A 25 1.37 -18.13 -12.29
N ALA A 26 0.48 -19.01 -12.77
CA ALA A 26 0.78 -19.92 -13.88
C ALA A 26 1.10 -19.20 -15.22
N ASP A 27 0.73 -17.94 -15.37
CA ASP A 27 1.01 -17.12 -16.56
C ASP A 27 2.35 -16.35 -16.47
N ILE A 28 3.03 -16.40 -15.31
CA ILE A 28 4.35 -15.81 -15.12
C ILE A 28 5.39 -16.80 -15.64
N PRO A 29 6.27 -16.39 -16.57
CA PRO A 29 7.29 -17.25 -17.10
C PRO A 29 8.26 -17.76 -16.02
N ASN A 30 8.62 -19.05 -16.10
CA ASN A 30 9.69 -19.59 -15.27
C ASN A 30 11.05 -19.03 -15.73
N SER A 31 11.89 -18.66 -14.77
CA SER A 31 13.24 -18.20 -15.00
C SER A 31 14.21 -18.88 -14.03
N LEU A 32 15.47 -18.98 -14.38
CA LEU A 32 16.51 -19.41 -13.45
C LEU A 32 16.73 -18.33 -12.40
N TYR A 33 17.26 -18.71 -11.23
CA TYR A 33 17.40 -17.78 -10.11
C TYR A 33 18.34 -16.58 -10.41
N ASN A 34 19.26 -16.75 -11.37
CA ASN A 34 20.22 -15.74 -11.83
C ASN A 34 19.75 -14.95 -13.06
N ASP A 35 18.58 -15.26 -13.60
CA ASP A 35 18.00 -14.52 -14.72
C ASP A 35 17.31 -13.24 -14.25
N PHE A 36 17.22 -12.24 -15.12
CA PHE A 36 16.47 -11.02 -14.85
C PHE A 36 14.95 -11.22 -14.80
N GLY A 37 14.46 -12.35 -15.33
CA GLY A 37 13.04 -12.63 -15.46
C GLY A 37 12.38 -11.74 -16.51
N GLU A 38 11.03 -11.61 -16.41
CA GLU A 38 10.22 -10.84 -17.34
C GLU A 38 9.66 -9.58 -16.68
N THR A 39 9.55 -8.50 -17.44
CA THR A 39 9.02 -7.24 -16.89
C THR A 39 7.50 -7.31 -16.67
N VAL A 40 6.99 -6.65 -15.65
CA VAL A 40 5.54 -6.56 -15.40
C VAL A 40 4.82 -6.01 -16.61
N PHE A 41 5.39 -5.01 -17.30
CA PHE A 41 4.81 -4.42 -18.50
C PHE A 41 4.63 -5.44 -19.63
N ASN A 42 5.59 -6.31 -19.86
CA ASN A 42 5.51 -7.33 -20.92
C ASN A 42 4.40 -8.34 -20.64
N ILE A 43 4.22 -8.72 -19.36
CA ILE A 43 3.19 -9.69 -18.94
C ILE A 43 1.80 -9.03 -18.93
N THR A 44 1.67 -7.79 -18.43
CA THR A 44 0.37 -7.19 -18.09
C THR A 44 0.00 -5.97 -18.92
N LYS A 45 0.97 -5.35 -19.57
CA LYS A 45 0.85 -3.99 -20.16
C LYS A 45 0.51 -2.91 -19.09
N LEU A 46 0.78 -3.20 -17.81
CA LEU A 46 0.66 -2.22 -16.72
C LEU A 46 1.92 -1.35 -16.72
N ASP A 47 1.75 -0.08 -17.02
CA ASP A 47 2.81 0.93 -17.11
C ASP A 47 3.16 1.54 -15.74
N GLY A 48 4.31 2.22 -15.67
CA GLY A 48 4.75 2.95 -14.48
C GLY A 48 5.27 2.08 -13.35
N LYS A 49 5.50 2.73 -12.19
CA LYS A 49 6.04 2.08 -11.00
C LYS A 49 4.97 1.24 -10.31
N ILE A 50 5.29 0.00 -9.98
CA ILE A 50 4.47 -0.84 -9.12
C ILE A 50 4.66 -0.39 -7.67
N VAL A 51 3.57 -0.02 -7.02
CA VAL A 51 3.56 0.47 -5.63
C VAL A 51 3.16 -0.61 -4.63
N SER A 52 2.42 -1.62 -5.08
CA SER A 52 2.05 -2.76 -4.22
C SER A 52 1.86 -4.02 -5.03
N MET A 53 2.18 -5.15 -4.40
CA MET A 53 2.00 -6.50 -4.93
C MET A 53 1.47 -7.40 -3.81
N THR A 54 0.37 -8.09 -4.07
CA THR A 54 -0.26 -8.99 -3.11
C THR A 54 -0.63 -10.31 -3.77
N TYR A 55 -0.32 -11.41 -3.09
CA TYR A 55 -0.75 -12.75 -3.49
C TYR A 55 -2.20 -12.99 -3.08
N ILE A 56 -2.97 -13.57 -3.98
CA ILE A 56 -4.36 -13.97 -3.78
C ILE A 56 -4.46 -15.48 -3.99
N GLU A 57 -4.84 -16.16 -2.93
CA GLU A 57 -4.92 -17.61 -2.93
C GLU A 57 -6.17 -18.12 -3.68
N ASN A 58 -6.03 -19.28 -4.35
CA ASN A 58 -7.11 -20.06 -4.94
C ASN A 58 -8.07 -19.29 -5.87
N THR A 59 -7.52 -18.40 -6.69
CA THR A 59 -8.31 -17.76 -7.76
C THR A 59 -8.38 -18.68 -8.98
N ASP A 60 -9.28 -19.66 -8.95
CA ASP A 60 -9.56 -20.48 -10.14
C ASP A 60 -10.42 -19.70 -11.14
N PHE A 61 -9.80 -18.79 -11.87
CA PHE A 61 -10.44 -17.98 -12.91
C PHE A 61 -10.85 -18.81 -14.14
N LYS A 62 -10.35 -20.03 -14.30
CA LYS A 62 -10.65 -20.94 -15.41
C LYS A 62 -11.80 -21.91 -15.11
N ALA A 63 -12.29 -21.95 -13.88
CA ALA A 63 -13.39 -22.81 -13.52
C ALA A 63 -14.66 -22.40 -14.28
N LYS A 64 -15.02 -23.18 -15.28
CA LYS A 64 -16.22 -23.02 -16.11
C LYS A 64 -17.56 -23.08 -15.33
N LYS A 65 -17.54 -23.53 -14.10
CA LYS A 65 -18.68 -23.51 -13.18
C LYS A 65 -18.51 -22.32 -12.23
N LYS A 66 -19.49 -21.42 -12.18
CA LYS A 66 -19.66 -20.32 -11.24
C LYS A 66 -19.65 -20.84 -9.78
N LYS A 67 -18.55 -21.41 -9.31
CA LYS A 67 -18.34 -21.51 -7.87
C LYS A 67 -18.29 -20.06 -7.39
N LYS A 68 -19.26 -19.69 -6.56
CA LYS A 68 -19.23 -18.40 -5.85
C LYS A 68 -17.90 -18.37 -5.09
N ILE A 69 -16.93 -17.62 -5.61
CA ILE A 69 -15.73 -17.29 -4.81
C ILE A 69 -16.29 -16.55 -3.62
N LYS A 70 -16.05 -17.10 -2.45
CA LYS A 70 -16.45 -16.48 -1.19
C LYS A 70 -15.51 -15.30 -0.99
N VAL A 71 -15.87 -14.15 -1.56
CA VAL A 71 -15.11 -12.92 -1.38
C VAL A 71 -15.42 -12.43 0.02
N ASP A 72 -14.40 -12.25 0.82
CA ASP A 72 -14.53 -11.61 2.13
C ASP A 72 -14.99 -10.15 1.92
N ASN A 73 -16.21 -9.85 2.35
CA ASN A 73 -16.77 -8.51 2.24
C ASN A 73 -16.19 -7.55 3.28
N ASP A 74 -15.45 -8.06 4.26
CA ASP A 74 -14.85 -7.28 5.35
C ASP A 74 -13.39 -6.89 5.06
N THR A 75 -12.86 -7.25 3.89
CA THR A 75 -11.51 -6.86 3.46
C THR A 75 -11.58 -5.64 2.55
N PHE A 76 -10.68 -4.68 2.80
CA PHE A 76 -10.58 -3.44 2.03
C PHE A 76 -9.19 -3.25 1.46
N VAL A 77 -9.16 -2.56 0.33
CA VAL A 77 -7.94 -2.02 -0.28
C VAL A 77 -7.83 -0.55 0.10
N TYR A 78 -6.79 -0.21 0.82
CA TYR A 78 -6.48 1.15 1.27
C TYR A 78 -5.50 1.79 0.31
N PHE A 79 -5.77 3.03 -0.08
CA PHE A 79 -4.94 3.82 -0.97
C PHE A 79 -4.58 5.14 -0.32
N ILE A 80 -3.34 5.58 -0.50
CA ILE A 80 -2.96 6.97 -0.25
C ILE A 80 -2.12 7.48 -1.42
N SER A 81 -2.40 8.72 -1.86
CA SER A 81 -1.64 9.37 -2.93
C SER A 81 -0.52 10.25 -2.38
N LYS A 82 0.42 10.63 -3.23
CA LYS A 82 1.52 11.55 -2.88
C LYS A 82 1.03 12.93 -2.43
N LYS A 83 -0.13 13.38 -2.91
CA LYS A 83 -0.78 14.62 -2.46
C LYS A 83 -1.70 14.45 -1.26
N GLY A 84 -1.71 13.27 -0.61
CA GLY A 84 -2.40 13.02 0.66
C GLY A 84 -3.89 12.72 0.53
N PHE A 85 -4.36 12.25 -0.63
CA PHE A 85 -5.72 11.74 -0.77
C PHE A 85 -5.79 10.28 -0.35
N ILE A 86 -6.72 9.96 0.56
CA ILE A 86 -6.93 8.61 1.10
C ILE A 86 -8.33 8.12 0.83
N LYS A 87 -8.45 6.83 0.61
CA LYS A 87 -9.72 6.09 0.56
C LYS A 87 -9.51 4.63 0.92
N MET A 88 -10.59 3.92 1.22
CA MET A 88 -10.65 2.46 1.16
C MET A 88 -11.73 2.00 0.19
N THR A 89 -11.48 0.90 -0.51
CA THR A 89 -12.39 0.32 -1.50
C THR A 89 -12.61 -1.14 -1.15
N PRO A 90 -13.85 -1.67 -1.18
CA PRO A 90 -14.09 -3.08 -0.91
C PRO A 90 -13.23 -3.97 -1.81
N TYR A 91 -12.49 -4.91 -1.23
CA TYR A 91 -11.65 -5.86 -1.97
C TYR A 91 -12.47 -6.68 -2.99
N ALA A 92 -13.74 -6.96 -2.65
CA ALA A 92 -14.68 -7.64 -3.52
C ALA A 92 -14.82 -6.99 -4.90
N ASP A 93 -14.68 -5.67 -5.02
CA ASP A 93 -14.83 -4.95 -6.29
C ASP A 93 -13.67 -5.23 -7.26
N PHE A 94 -12.49 -5.52 -6.73
CA PHE A 94 -11.32 -5.90 -7.53
C PHE A 94 -11.43 -7.34 -8.05
N ILE A 95 -11.95 -8.23 -7.22
CA ILE A 95 -12.12 -9.64 -7.59
C ILE A 95 -13.23 -9.80 -8.62
N LYS A 96 -14.39 -9.13 -8.43
CA LYS A 96 -15.53 -9.22 -9.35
C LYS A 96 -15.17 -8.76 -10.77
N ASP A 97 -14.39 -7.70 -10.91
CA ASP A 97 -13.98 -7.17 -12.21
C ASP A 97 -13.12 -8.15 -13.01
N ASN A 98 -12.42 -9.03 -12.33
CA ASN A 98 -11.48 -9.99 -12.91
C ASN A 98 -12.07 -11.40 -13.05
N LEU A 99 -13.21 -11.70 -12.40
CA LEU A 99 -13.86 -12.99 -12.46
C LEU A 99 -14.53 -13.24 -13.82
N GLY A 100 -14.27 -14.42 -14.40
CA GLY A 100 -14.97 -14.90 -15.61
C GLY A 100 -14.50 -14.28 -16.92
N LYS A 101 -13.42 -13.55 -16.94
CA LYS A 101 -12.80 -13.02 -18.17
C LYS A 101 -11.70 -13.96 -18.62
N SER A 102 -12.01 -14.86 -19.54
CA SER A 102 -11.12 -15.95 -20.01
C SER A 102 -9.95 -15.50 -20.89
N ASN A 103 -9.81 -14.22 -21.21
CA ASN A 103 -8.89 -13.76 -22.24
C ASN A 103 -7.91 -12.70 -21.71
N GLY A 104 -6.90 -13.16 -20.95
CA GLY A 104 -5.72 -12.38 -20.64
C GLY A 104 -5.86 -11.40 -19.46
N VAL A 105 -4.74 -10.91 -19.06
CA VAL A 105 -4.58 -9.92 -17.98
C VAL A 105 -5.23 -8.60 -18.43
N LYS A 106 -6.08 -8.04 -17.57
CA LYS A 106 -6.69 -6.73 -17.81
C LYS A 106 -6.25 -5.73 -16.77
N ASN A 107 -5.86 -4.54 -17.24
CA ASN A 107 -5.64 -3.41 -16.37
C ASN A 107 -6.99 -2.71 -16.13
N THR A 108 -7.34 -2.49 -14.87
CA THR A 108 -8.54 -1.75 -14.50
C THR A 108 -8.19 -0.52 -13.65
N VAL A 109 -9.16 0.37 -13.47
CA VAL A 109 -8.98 1.51 -12.57
C VAL A 109 -9.14 1.02 -11.14
N ALA A 110 -8.13 1.23 -10.31
CA ALA A 110 -8.14 0.94 -8.87
C ALA A 110 -8.50 2.17 -8.04
N ALA A 111 -7.95 3.31 -8.44
CA ALA A 111 -8.23 4.60 -7.83
C ALA A 111 -8.10 5.69 -8.90
N LYS A 112 -9.01 6.68 -8.87
CA LYS A 112 -8.85 7.86 -9.71
C LYS A 112 -7.73 8.73 -9.15
N VAL A 113 -6.71 8.96 -9.94
CA VAL A 113 -5.57 9.81 -9.60
C VAL A 113 -5.63 11.06 -10.49
N LYS A 114 -5.38 12.25 -9.92
CA LYS A 114 -5.27 13.48 -10.70
C LYS A 114 -3.99 13.45 -11.53
N ASP A 115 -3.93 14.21 -12.63
CA ASP A 115 -2.83 14.14 -13.60
C ASP A 115 -1.45 14.41 -12.99
N ASP A 116 -1.39 15.27 -12.00
CA ASP A 116 -0.18 15.69 -11.30
C ASP A 116 0.04 14.96 -9.94
N ASP A 117 -0.75 13.91 -9.66
CA ASP A 117 -0.64 13.09 -8.45
C ASP A 117 -0.25 11.65 -8.80
N ARG A 118 0.16 10.89 -7.81
CA ARG A 118 0.51 9.47 -7.93
C ARG A 118 0.10 8.74 -6.65
N ILE A 119 -0.23 7.46 -6.77
CA ILE A 119 -0.39 6.61 -5.61
C ILE A 119 0.97 6.43 -4.94
N ALA A 120 1.04 6.70 -3.64
CA ALA A 120 2.23 6.51 -2.83
C ALA A 120 2.27 5.12 -2.19
N TRP A 121 1.11 4.61 -1.76
CA TRP A 121 1.04 3.36 -1.02
C TRP A 121 -0.33 2.70 -1.15
N VAL A 122 -0.34 1.36 -1.16
CA VAL A 122 -1.54 0.52 -1.18
C VAL A 122 -1.35 -0.66 -0.23
N SER A 123 -2.40 -1.03 0.49
CA SER A 123 -2.44 -2.28 1.26
C SER A 123 -3.83 -2.91 1.22
N ILE A 124 -3.87 -4.24 1.35
CA ILE A 124 -5.11 -5.01 1.44
C ILE A 124 -5.17 -5.61 2.83
N ILE A 125 -6.16 -5.22 3.62
CA ILE A 125 -6.27 -5.60 5.02
C ILE A 125 -7.73 -5.87 5.38
N PRO A 126 -8.02 -6.97 6.11
CA PRO A 126 -9.33 -7.19 6.72
C PRO A 126 -9.68 -6.09 7.75
N SER A 127 -10.91 -5.55 7.71
CA SER A 127 -11.36 -4.47 8.60
C SER A 127 -11.19 -4.81 10.08
N LYS A 128 -11.48 -6.06 10.45
CA LYS A 128 -11.33 -6.56 11.82
C LYS A 128 -9.94 -6.39 12.42
N LEU A 129 -8.88 -6.42 11.57
CA LEU A 129 -7.51 -6.25 12.01
C LEU A 129 -7.15 -4.80 12.31
N VAL A 130 -7.90 -3.85 11.76
CA VAL A 130 -7.57 -2.42 11.84
C VAL A 130 -8.68 -1.58 12.49
N GLU A 131 -9.73 -2.21 13.00
CA GLU A 131 -10.92 -1.53 13.54
C GLU A 131 -10.59 -0.55 14.68
N THR A 132 -9.59 -0.89 15.50
CA THR A 132 -9.13 -0.09 16.64
C THR A 132 -7.86 0.70 16.35
N CYS A 133 -7.34 0.64 15.12
CA CYS A 133 -6.09 1.28 14.75
C CYS A 133 -6.25 2.78 14.50
N SER A 134 -5.15 3.49 14.68
CA SER A 134 -4.93 4.79 14.05
C SER A 134 -4.16 4.61 12.75
N ILE A 135 -4.43 5.47 11.78
CA ILE A 135 -3.60 5.61 10.59
C ILE A 135 -2.61 6.75 10.80
N VAL A 136 -1.37 6.53 10.45
CA VAL A 136 -0.33 7.55 10.39
C VAL A 136 0.10 7.69 8.95
N ALA A 137 -0.27 8.79 8.29
CA ALA A 137 0.23 9.16 6.98
C ALA A 137 1.39 10.14 7.16
N TYR A 138 2.49 9.92 6.45
CA TYR A 138 3.72 10.69 6.64
C TYR A 138 4.35 11.11 5.31
N THR A 139 5.02 12.27 5.35
CA THR A 139 5.65 12.87 4.19
C THR A 139 7.17 12.69 4.20
N ALA A 140 7.79 12.93 3.06
CA ALA A 140 9.23 12.88 2.91
C ALA A 140 9.95 13.89 3.81
N ASN A 141 9.38 15.08 4.03
CA ASN A 141 9.94 16.11 4.91
C ASN A 141 9.62 15.90 6.40
N GLY A 142 9.05 14.73 6.77
CA GLY A 142 8.84 14.35 8.16
C GLY A 142 7.56 14.88 8.79
N ARG A 143 6.65 15.50 8.03
CA ARG A 143 5.31 15.83 8.52
C ARG A 143 4.46 14.55 8.60
N TYR A 144 3.52 14.52 9.52
CA TYR A 144 2.56 13.43 9.63
C TYR A 144 1.20 13.90 10.09
N VAL A 145 0.20 13.09 9.80
CA VAL A 145 -1.12 13.16 10.40
C VAL A 145 -1.47 11.79 10.97
N SER A 146 -2.03 11.78 12.18
CA SER A 146 -2.55 10.57 12.81
C SER A 146 -4.05 10.72 13.03
N LEU A 147 -4.83 9.79 12.49
CA LEU A 147 -6.29 9.82 12.51
C LEU A 147 -6.86 8.43 12.87
N PRO A 148 -8.01 8.34 13.52
CA PRO A 148 -8.73 7.08 13.64
C PRO A 148 -9.05 6.49 12.27
N ILE A 149 -8.96 5.17 12.14
CA ILE A 149 -9.26 4.49 10.87
C ILE A 149 -10.67 4.79 10.36
N SER A 150 -11.62 5.03 11.26
CA SER A 150 -13.01 5.38 10.94
C SER A 150 -13.17 6.66 10.13
N THR A 151 -12.12 7.48 10.05
CA THR A 151 -12.12 8.70 9.22
C THR A 151 -11.91 8.41 7.74
N VAL A 152 -11.43 7.20 7.38
CA VAL A 152 -11.20 6.82 5.99
C VAL A 152 -12.51 6.38 5.34
N PRO A 153 -12.97 7.07 4.30
CA PRO A 153 -14.25 6.73 3.69
C PRO A 153 -14.16 5.49 2.82
N VAL A 154 -15.22 4.69 2.82
CA VAL A 154 -15.44 3.64 1.84
C VAL A 154 -15.88 4.29 0.53
N MET A 155 -15.12 4.09 -0.53
CA MET A 155 -15.39 4.66 -1.86
C MET A 155 -15.11 3.64 -2.96
N GLY A 156 -15.85 3.78 -4.06
CA GLY A 156 -15.62 2.96 -5.26
C GLY A 156 -14.28 3.23 -5.95
N LYS A 157 -13.92 2.35 -6.88
CA LYS A 157 -12.66 2.39 -7.64
C LYS A 157 -12.42 3.73 -8.34
N ASN A 158 -13.47 4.35 -8.89
CA ASN A 158 -13.38 5.61 -9.65
C ASN A 158 -13.31 6.89 -8.77
N ALA A 159 -13.22 6.77 -7.45
CA ALA A 159 -13.05 7.92 -6.56
C ALA A 159 -11.57 8.19 -6.27
N SER A 160 -11.25 9.47 -6.05
CA SER A 160 -9.89 9.90 -5.66
C SER A 160 -9.64 9.83 -4.16
N GLY A 161 -10.70 9.76 -3.33
CA GLY A 161 -10.57 9.82 -1.88
C GLY A 161 -10.76 11.24 -1.32
N ILE A 162 -10.44 11.37 -0.03
CA ILE A 162 -10.45 12.65 0.69
C ILE A 162 -9.03 13.07 1.04
N SER A 163 -8.74 14.37 1.05
CA SER A 163 -7.45 14.88 1.51
C SER A 163 -7.38 14.82 3.03
N ILE A 164 -6.33 14.20 3.59
CA ILE A 164 -6.07 14.12 5.03
C ILE A 164 -4.81 14.89 5.43
N ILE A 165 -3.88 15.09 4.53
CA ILE A 165 -2.67 15.89 4.69
C ILE A 165 -2.43 16.66 3.41
N ASN A 166 -1.93 17.88 3.52
CA ASN A 166 -1.51 18.69 2.37
C ASN A 166 0.01 18.86 2.47
N PRO A 167 0.80 18.11 1.71
CA PRO A 167 2.24 18.37 1.59
C PRO A 167 2.49 19.75 0.98
N ASP A 168 3.60 20.36 1.33
CA ASP A 168 4.10 21.57 0.69
C ASP A 168 4.59 21.24 -0.75
N ASP A 169 4.89 22.24 -1.57
CA ASP A 169 5.20 22.05 -3.00
C ASP A 169 6.42 21.15 -3.26
N ASP A 170 7.39 21.15 -2.35
CA ASP A 170 8.62 20.34 -2.39
C ASP A 170 8.53 19.05 -1.58
N ASP A 171 7.35 18.73 -1.03
CA ASP A 171 7.11 17.58 -0.19
C ASP A 171 6.07 16.62 -0.81
N TYR A 172 6.01 15.40 -0.35
CA TYR A 172 5.04 14.41 -0.79
C TYR A 172 4.82 13.34 0.27
N VAL A 173 3.62 12.74 0.27
CA VAL A 173 3.35 11.58 1.12
C VAL A 173 4.17 10.39 0.61
N VAL A 174 4.94 9.81 1.51
CA VAL A 174 5.74 8.60 1.26
C VAL A 174 4.89 7.34 1.43
N GLY A 175 4.04 7.34 2.44
CA GLY A 175 3.21 6.19 2.76
C GLY A 175 2.28 6.42 3.93
N MET A 176 1.67 5.32 4.34
CA MET A 176 0.76 5.25 5.46
C MET A 176 1.05 3.99 6.27
N ARG A 177 0.85 4.06 7.57
CA ARG A 177 0.96 2.92 8.48
C ARG A 177 -0.26 2.84 9.38
N PHE A 178 -0.68 1.62 9.68
CA PHE A 178 -1.59 1.34 10.79
C PHE A 178 -0.76 1.23 12.05
N ILE A 179 -1.17 1.96 13.08
CA ILE A 179 -0.61 1.87 14.42
C ILE A 179 -1.65 1.17 15.27
N PHE A 180 -1.28 -0.01 15.73
CA PHE A 180 -2.14 -0.86 16.55
C PHE A 180 -2.07 -0.42 18.02
N PRO A 181 -3.11 -0.69 18.83
CA PRO A 181 -3.09 -0.35 20.26
C PRO A 181 -1.91 -0.98 21.02
N GLU A 182 -1.41 -2.13 20.57
CA GLU A 182 -0.26 -2.86 21.12
C GLU A 182 1.09 -2.33 20.64
N ASP A 183 1.13 -1.49 19.62
CA ASP A 183 2.39 -0.86 19.17
C ASP A 183 2.84 0.18 20.22
N GLU A 184 3.94 -0.09 20.91
CA GLU A 184 4.51 0.84 21.89
C GLU A 184 5.29 1.97 21.21
N TYR A 185 5.84 1.69 20.04
CA TYR A 185 6.72 2.60 19.32
C TYR A 185 6.37 2.71 17.84
N ALA A 186 6.57 3.92 17.30
CA ALA A 186 6.74 4.18 15.89
C ALA A 186 8.24 4.33 15.58
N ILE A 187 8.73 3.55 14.63
CA ILE A 187 10.13 3.57 14.20
C ILE A 187 10.17 4.31 12.87
N VAL A 188 10.93 5.39 12.82
CA VAL A 188 11.11 6.24 11.65
C VAL A 188 12.48 5.98 11.06
N ALA A 189 12.53 5.71 9.76
CA ALA A 189 13.78 5.56 9.01
C ALA A 189 13.90 6.63 7.94
N THR A 190 15.13 7.13 7.72
CA THR A 190 15.42 8.12 6.70
C THR A 190 16.28 7.56 5.57
N GLU A 191 16.33 8.27 4.44
CA GLU A 191 17.10 7.88 3.26
C GLU A 191 18.60 7.77 3.54
N ARG A 192 19.12 8.62 4.45
CA ARG A 192 20.53 8.60 4.88
C ARG A 192 20.84 7.58 5.97
N GLY A 193 19.84 6.78 6.38
CA GLY A 193 20.03 5.71 7.35
C GLY A 193 19.89 6.14 8.81
N CYS A 194 19.34 7.33 9.09
CA CYS A 194 18.99 7.69 10.46
C CYS A 194 17.76 6.91 10.91
N LEU A 195 17.79 6.41 12.12
CA LEU A 195 16.69 5.71 12.77
C LEU A 195 16.27 6.48 14.04
N LYS A 196 14.95 6.61 14.21
CA LYS A 196 14.36 7.23 15.39
C LYS A 196 13.23 6.35 15.91
N LYS A 197 13.21 6.09 17.20
CA LYS A 197 12.12 5.43 17.93
C LYS A 197 11.30 6.48 18.68
N VAL A 198 9.99 6.53 18.46
CA VAL A 198 9.04 7.45 19.09
C VAL A 198 7.97 6.63 19.78
N GLU A 199 7.71 6.86 21.06
CA GLU A 199 6.60 6.21 21.73
C GLU A 199 5.27 6.63 21.11
N THR A 200 4.40 5.68 20.80
CA THR A 200 3.12 5.93 20.08
C THR A 200 2.19 6.85 20.85
N LYS A 201 2.26 6.84 22.20
CA LYS A 201 1.49 7.75 23.06
C LYS A 201 1.78 9.24 22.82
N TYR A 202 2.96 9.57 22.24
CA TYR A 202 3.32 10.94 21.88
C TYR A 202 2.97 11.32 20.44
N LEU A 203 2.46 10.36 19.67
CA LEU A 203 1.93 10.70 18.35
C LEU A 203 0.63 11.47 18.54
N TYR A 204 0.69 12.76 18.23
CA TYR A 204 -0.48 13.62 18.30
C TYR A 204 -1.58 13.08 17.40
N GLN A 205 -2.71 12.68 18.01
CA GLN A 205 -3.87 12.25 17.28
C GLN A 205 -4.70 13.48 16.92
N SER A 206 -4.71 13.82 15.63
CA SER A 206 -5.47 14.98 15.17
C SER A 206 -6.98 14.72 15.26
N SER A 207 -7.71 15.68 15.80
CA SER A 207 -9.17 15.69 15.75
C SER A 207 -9.72 16.18 14.40
N LYS A 208 -8.87 16.78 13.57
CA LYS A 208 -9.23 17.35 12.28
C LYS A 208 -8.29 16.88 11.18
N ARG A 209 -8.85 16.65 10.00
CA ARG A 209 -8.05 16.42 8.79
C ARG A 209 -7.16 17.61 8.51
N LYS A 210 -5.96 17.35 7.95
CA LYS A 210 -4.95 18.36 7.57
C LYS A 210 -4.26 19.07 8.75
N ASP A 211 -4.57 18.69 9.97
CA ASP A 211 -3.85 19.14 11.16
C ASP A 211 -2.66 18.20 11.36
N SER A 212 -1.51 18.60 10.84
CA SER A 212 -0.28 17.79 10.80
C SER A 212 0.77 18.30 11.77
N SER A 213 1.60 17.38 12.25
CA SER A 213 2.77 17.64 13.09
C SER A 213 4.03 17.05 12.45
N TYR A 214 5.17 17.14 13.13
CA TYR A 214 6.43 16.56 12.66
C TYR A 214 6.78 15.31 13.48
N ILE A 215 7.06 14.20 12.79
CA ILE A 215 7.52 12.95 13.39
C ILE A 215 9.05 12.93 13.52
N ALA A 216 9.74 13.70 12.68
CA ALA A 216 11.18 13.81 12.68
C ALA A 216 11.61 15.21 12.27
N THR A 217 12.68 15.73 12.89
CA THR A 217 13.44 16.86 12.40
C THR A 217 14.55 16.31 11.51
N LEU A 218 14.60 16.77 10.27
CA LEU A 218 15.55 16.30 9.27
C LEU A 218 16.63 17.33 9.02
N GLU A 219 17.85 16.86 8.84
CA GLU A 219 19.01 17.70 8.53
C GLU A 219 19.52 17.38 7.11
N ASN A 220 20.25 18.34 6.53
CA ASN A 220 20.95 18.14 5.26
C ASN A 220 20.09 17.59 4.11
N ASN A 221 18.83 18.02 3.98
CA ASN A 221 17.88 17.56 2.99
C ASN A 221 17.61 16.03 3.04
N ASP A 222 17.74 15.40 4.21
CA ASP A 222 17.36 14.02 4.40
C ASP A 222 15.83 13.84 4.21
N LYS A 223 15.38 12.63 3.96
CA LYS A 223 13.97 12.32 3.71
C LYS A 223 13.52 11.12 4.53
N VAL A 224 12.33 11.19 5.10
CA VAL A 224 11.70 10.01 5.69
C VAL A 224 11.33 9.03 4.58
N VAL A 225 11.72 7.77 4.73
CA VAL A 225 11.41 6.71 3.76
C VAL A 225 10.46 5.66 4.32
N CYS A 226 10.41 5.51 5.64
CA CYS A 226 9.56 4.50 6.27
C CYS A 226 9.16 4.91 7.68
N VAL A 227 7.91 4.58 8.05
CA VAL A 227 7.43 4.54 9.43
C VAL A 227 6.82 3.17 9.66
N MET A 228 7.13 2.51 10.78
CA MET A 228 6.56 1.22 11.16
C MET A 228 6.26 1.18 12.66
N GLY A 229 5.24 0.42 13.05
CA GLY A 229 4.95 0.14 14.45
C GLY A 229 5.78 -1.01 14.98
N GLY A 230 5.92 -1.11 16.28
CA GLY A 230 6.58 -2.21 16.97
C GLY A 230 6.59 -2.03 18.48
N ASP A 231 7.07 -3.05 19.15
CA ASP A 231 7.30 -3.11 20.60
C ASP A 231 8.80 -3.33 20.92
N ASP A 232 9.15 -3.45 22.20
CA ASP A 232 10.54 -3.69 22.60
C ASP A 232 11.08 -5.08 22.19
N LYS A 233 10.23 -5.99 21.74
CA LYS A 233 10.62 -7.32 21.24
C LYS A 233 10.80 -7.34 19.73
N SER A 234 10.39 -6.28 19.04
CA SER A 234 10.48 -6.17 17.60
C SER A 234 11.91 -5.96 17.12
N THR A 235 12.27 -6.64 16.03
CA THR A 235 13.57 -6.45 15.35
C THR A 235 13.36 -5.73 14.03
N VAL A 236 14.15 -4.68 13.81
CA VAL A 236 14.14 -3.91 12.57
C VAL A 236 15.33 -4.31 11.70
N SER A 237 15.04 -4.72 10.47
CA SER A 237 16.08 -4.97 9.46
C SER A 237 16.10 -3.80 8.47
N VAL A 238 17.26 -3.20 8.30
CA VAL A 238 17.49 -2.13 7.32
C VAL A 238 18.24 -2.69 6.13
N ILE A 239 17.64 -2.58 4.95
CA ILE A 239 18.27 -3.03 3.70
C ILE A 239 18.58 -1.82 2.86
N THR A 240 19.85 -1.55 2.62
CA THR A 240 20.29 -0.45 1.77
C THR A 240 20.15 -0.80 0.29
N LYS A 241 20.24 0.20 -0.58
CA LYS A 241 20.19 -0.01 -2.05
C LYS A 241 21.30 -0.92 -2.56
N SER A 242 22.43 -0.97 -1.86
CA SER A 242 23.56 -1.86 -2.18
C SER A 242 23.45 -3.26 -1.55
N GLY A 243 22.35 -3.56 -0.89
CA GLY A 243 22.12 -4.81 -0.17
C GLY A 243 22.32 -4.69 1.34
N VAL A 244 22.13 -5.82 2.05
CA VAL A 244 22.36 -5.89 3.50
C VAL A 244 23.85 -5.88 3.77
N LYS A 245 24.28 -5.08 4.71
CA LYS A 245 25.62 -5.21 5.32
C LYS A 245 25.47 -5.56 6.78
#